data_d14dc6d2f27eb29a21bb6f943f5f81ea
#
_entry.id   d14dc6d2f27eb29a21bb6f943f5f81ea
#
_cell.length_a   1.000
_cell.length_b   1.000
_cell.length_c   1.000
_cell.angle_alpha   90.00
_cell.angle_beta   90.00
_cell.angle_gamma   90.00
#
_symmetry.space_group_name_H-M   'P 1'
#
loop_
_entity.id
_entity.type
_entity.pdbx_description
1 polymer ?
#
loop_
_entity_poly.entity_id
_entity_poly.type
_entity_poly.pdbx_seq_one_letter_code
_entity_poly.pdbx_strand_id
1 'polypeptide(L)'
;EERAICKYAYDKYGSDFVFVTHFPSEHRAFYAMDDPDDPSLTLSFDLLMRGLEITSGGQRIHKEADYREKMIRRGMNPDAFHFYLDTFKNGMPPHGGFAIGLERITACFLGIANVKECSMFPRDINRVAP
;
A
#
# COMPACT_ATOMS: atom_id res chain seq x y z
N GLU A 1 -12.99 -3.60 9.51
CA GLU A 1 -12.26 -4.88 9.27
C GLU A 1 -10.91 -4.88 9.99
N GLU A 2 -10.03 -3.88 9.79
CA GLU A 2 -8.68 -3.78 10.38
C GLU A 2 -8.67 -3.93 11.90
N ARG A 3 -9.60 -3.25 12.61
CA ARG A 3 -9.72 -3.34 14.08
C ARG A 3 -10.04 -4.76 14.55
N ALA A 4 -10.85 -5.50 13.81
CA ALA A 4 -11.20 -6.88 14.15
C ALA A 4 -10.00 -7.82 13.96
N ILE A 5 -9.23 -7.64 12.87
CA ILE A 5 -8.01 -8.40 12.60
C ILE A 5 -6.96 -8.14 13.68
N CYS A 6 -6.72 -6.87 14.04
CA CYS A 6 -5.78 -6.51 15.11
C CYS A 6 -6.22 -7.06 16.47
N LYS A 7 -7.53 -7.00 16.79
CA LYS A 7 -8.06 -7.58 18.03
C LYS A 7 -7.81 -9.09 18.07
N TYR A 8 -8.09 -9.81 16.99
CA TYR A 8 -7.81 -11.23 16.90
C TYR A 8 -6.33 -11.56 17.09
N ALA A 9 -5.43 -10.80 16.45
CA ALA A 9 -4.00 -10.98 16.59
C ALA A 9 -3.53 -10.76 18.05
N TYR A 10 -4.05 -9.74 18.70
CA TYR A 10 -3.75 -9.46 20.09
C TYR A 10 -4.27 -10.56 21.03
N ASP A 11 -5.55 -10.94 20.90
CA ASP A 11 -6.18 -11.94 21.76
C ASP A 11 -5.51 -13.32 21.64
N LYS A 12 -5.05 -13.69 20.43
CA LYS A 12 -4.50 -15.02 20.16
C LYS A 12 -2.99 -15.12 20.34
N TYR A 13 -2.26 -14.05 20.00
CA TYR A 13 -0.81 -14.07 19.92
C TYR A 13 -0.12 -13.04 20.81
N GLY A 14 -0.86 -12.16 21.49
CA GLY A 14 -0.32 -11.04 22.25
C GLY A 14 0.39 -9.99 21.38
N SER A 15 0.08 -9.94 20.08
CA SER A 15 0.75 -9.04 19.15
C SER A 15 -0.05 -7.79 18.87
N ASP A 16 0.59 -6.62 19.03
CA ASP A 16 0.06 -5.34 18.60
C ASP A 16 0.07 -5.18 17.06
N PHE A 17 0.83 -6.03 16.35
CA PHE A 17 1.06 -5.94 14.91
C PHE A 17 0.49 -7.14 14.18
N VAL A 18 0.00 -6.88 12.97
CA VAL A 18 -0.40 -7.94 12.04
C VAL A 18 -0.18 -7.51 10.60
N PHE A 19 0.44 -8.40 9.81
CA PHE A 19 0.50 -8.24 8.36
C PHE A 19 -0.75 -8.82 7.71
N VAL A 20 -1.33 -8.06 6.80
CA VAL A 20 -2.34 -8.53 5.84
C VAL A 20 -1.68 -8.53 4.47
N THR A 21 -1.75 -9.65 3.75
CA THR A 21 -1.03 -9.84 2.48
C THR A 21 -1.96 -10.34 1.38
N HIS A 22 -1.50 -10.31 0.14
CA HIS A 22 -2.20 -10.86 -1.02
C HIS A 22 -3.59 -10.25 -1.24
N PHE A 23 -3.62 -8.92 -1.36
CA PHE A 23 -4.86 -8.21 -1.64
C PHE A 23 -5.34 -8.46 -3.08
N PRO A 24 -6.67 -8.42 -3.32
CA PRO A 24 -7.21 -8.53 -4.67
C PRO A 24 -6.59 -7.52 -5.63
N SER A 25 -6.20 -7.97 -6.82
CA SER A 25 -5.48 -7.16 -7.79
C SER A 25 -6.25 -5.89 -8.16
N GLU A 26 -7.57 -5.96 -8.28
CA GLU A 26 -8.43 -4.81 -8.61
C GLU A 26 -8.45 -3.69 -7.56
N HIS A 27 -8.15 -4.01 -6.29
CA HIS A 27 -8.12 -3.06 -5.18
C HIS A 27 -6.75 -2.44 -4.93
N ARG A 28 -5.72 -2.84 -5.69
CA ARG A 28 -4.36 -2.30 -5.58
C ARG A 28 -3.99 -1.46 -6.80
N ALA A 29 -2.98 -0.62 -6.65
CA ALA A 29 -2.50 0.23 -7.74
C ALA A 29 -2.01 -0.60 -8.94
N PHE A 30 -2.10 -0.03 -10.15
CA PHE A 30 -1.73 -0.72 -11.39
C PHE A 30 -0.27 -1.18 -11.44
N TYR A 31 0.61 -0.57 -10.65
CA TYR A 31 2.02 -0.92 -10.56
C TYR A 31 2.33 -2.08 -9.60
N ALA A 32 1.39 -2.51 -8.77
CA ALA A 32 1.59 -3.66 -7.91
C ALA A 32 1.70 -4.93 -8.74
N MET A 33 2.65 -5.80 -8.42
CA MET A 33 2.83 -7.07 -9.11
C MET A 33 1.74 -8.05 -8.70
N ASP A 34 1.11 -8.68 -9.69
CA ASP A 34 0.18 -9.78 -9.43
C ASP A 34 0.97 -11.01 -8.95
N ASP A 35 0.35 -11.82 -8.11
CA ASP A 35 0.92 -13.09 -7.69
C ASP A 35 1.00 -14.03 -8.91
N PRO A 36 2.18 -14.60 -9.23
CA PRO A 36 2.32 -15.52 -10.35
C PRO A 36 1.53 -16.82 -10.18
N ASP A 37 1.25 -17.24 -8.95
CA ASP A 37 0.49 -18.45 -8.67
C ASP A 37 -1.03 -18.19 -8.64
N ASP A 38 -1.46 -16.98 -8.32
CA ASP A 38 -2.86 -16.52 -8.37
C ASP A 38 -2.94 -15.06 -8.83
N PRO A 39 -3.08 -14.80 -10.14
CA PRO A 39 -3.13 -13.45 -10.69
C PRO A 39 -4.34 -12.60 -10.27
N SER A 40 -5.31 -13.17 -9.55
CA SER A 40 -6.39 -12.40 -8.93
C SER A 40 -5.93 -11.61 -7.69
N LEU A 41 -4.76 -11.99 -7.13
CA LEU A 41 -4.13 -11.40 -5.97
C LEU A 41 -2.87 -10.61 -6.36
N THR A 42 -2.33 -9.84 -5.43
CA THR A 42 -1.08 -9.10 -5.60
C THR A 42 -0.06 -9.47 -4.53
N LEU A 43 1.23 -9.36 -4.87
CA LEU A 43 2.34 -9.46 -3.91
C LEU A 43 2.47 -8.16 -3.11
N SER A 44 1.39 -7.76 -2.46
CA SER A 44 1.31 -6.57 -1.63
C SER A 44 0.98 -6.89 -0.19
N PHE A 45 1.27 -5.97 0.69
CA PHE A 45 0.98 -6.10 2.12
C PHE A 45 0.60 -4.77 2.74
N ASP A 46 -0.14 -4.84 3.83
CA ASP A 46 -0.32 -3.76 4.78
C ASP A 46 0.13 -4.25 6.16
N LEU A 47 0.80 -3.39 6.92
CA LEU A 47 1.09 -3.61 8.33
C LEU A 47 0.12 -2.80 9.16
N LEU A 48 -0.66 -3.50 9.95
CA LEU A 48 -1.61 -2.92 10.88
C LEU A 48 -1.01 -2.89 12.29
N MET A 49 -1.28 -1.83 13.04
CA MET A 49 -0.95 -1.69 14.45
C MET A 49 -2.14 -1.16 15.22
N ARG A 50 -2.63 -1.93 16.20
CA ARG A 50 -3.74 -1.54 17.09
C ARG A 50 -4.99 -1.05 16.36
N GLY A 51 -5.30 -1.63 15.20
CA GLY A 51 -6.48 -1.30 14.40
C GLY A 51 -6.30 -0.16 13.42
N LEU A 52 -5.07 0.24 13.13
CA LEU A 52 -4.71 1.27 12.16
C LEU A 52 -3.63 0.75 11.20
N GLU A 53 -3.83 0.92 9.90
CA GLU A 53 -2.79 0.69 8.89
C GLU A 53 -1.69 1.74 9.05
N ILE A 54 -0.49 1.30 9.37
CA ILE A 54 0.70 2.16 9.54
C ILE A 54 1.65 2.10 8.35
N THR A 55 1.61 1.01 7.58
CA THR A 55 2.48 0.80 6.40
C THR A 55 1.70 0.07 5.33
N SER A 56 1.89 0.49 4.09
CA SER A 56 1.46 -0.24 2.89
C SER A 56 2.65 -0.40 1.96
N GLY A 57 2.74 -1.57 1.32
CA GLY A 57 3.85 -1.87 0.43
C GLY A 57 3.59 -3.09 -0.46
N GLY A 58 4.61 -3.45 -1.24
CA GLY A 58 4.56 -4.63 -2.07
C GLY A 58 5.65 -4.68 -3.13
N GLN A 59 5.69 -5.79 -3.82
CA GLN A 59 6.50 -5.92 -5.02
C GLN A 59 5.85 -5.15 -6.17
N ARG A 60 6.67 -4.52 -7.01
CA ARG A 60 6.22 -3.78 -8.18
C ARG A 60 6.50 -4.55 -9.45
N ILE A 61 5.67 -4.32 -10.46
CA ILE A 61 5.96 -4.79 -11.82
C ILE A 61 7.27 -4.17 -12.28
N HIS A 62 8.13 -4.95 -12.94
CA HIS A 62 9.44 -4.49 -13.41
C HIS A 62 9.66 -4.70 -14.91
N LYS A 63 8.71 -5.36 -15.62
CA LYS A 63 8.76 -5.54 -17.07
C LYS A 63 7.72 -4.65 -17.73
N GLU A 64 8.10 -3.95 -18.80
CA GLU A 64 7.19 -3.09 -19.56
C GLU A 64 5.96 -3.84 -20.08
N ALA A 65 6.18 -5.06 -20.61
CA ALA A 65 5.10 -5.88 -21.16
C ALA A 65 4.01 -6.21 -20.13
N ASP A 66 4.42 -6.58 -18.92
CA ASP A 66 3.50 -6.91 -17.81
C ASP A 66 2.70 -5.66 -17.38
N TYR A 67 3.34 -4.47 -17.40
CA TYR A 67 2.64 -3.20 -17.14
C TYR A 67 1.55 -2.94 -18.19
N ARG A 68 1.90 -3.06 -19.50
CA ARG A 68 0.94 -2.83 -20.58
C ARG A 68 -0.24 -3.77 -20.48
N GLU A 69 0.01 -5.05 -20.27
CA GLU A 69 -1.04 -6.05 -20.09
C GLU A 69 -1.97 -5.71 -18.95
N LYS A 70 -1.42 -5.40 -17.78
CA LYS A 70 -2.23 -5.05 -16.60
C LYS A 70 -3.02 -3.75 -16.81
N MET A 71 -2.43 -2.74 -17.45
CA MET A 71 -3.14 -1.50 -17.77
C MET A 71 -4.31 -1.75 -18.70
N ILE A 72 -4.11 -2.51 -19.79
CA ILE A 72 -5.17 -2.86 -20.75
C ILE A 72 -6.31 -3.63 -20.05
N ARG A 73 -5.97 -4.63 -19.24
CA ARG A 73 -6.95 -5.39 -18.44
C ARG A 73 -7.79 -4.51 -17.53
N ARG A 74 -7.24 -3.38 -17.07
CA ARG A 74 -7.94 -2.38 -16.25
C ARG A 74 -8.62 -1.26 -17.03
N GLY A 75 -8.68 -1.34 -18.34
CA GLY A 75 -9.27 -0.31 -19.18
C GLY A 75 -8.47 0.98 -19.27
N MET A 76 -7.18 0.95 -18.88
CA MET A 76 -6.27 2.08 -18.99
C MET A 76 -5.62 2.11 -20.38
N ASN A 77 -5.30 3.31 -20.89
CA ASN A 77 -4.52 3.46 -22.10
C ASN A 77 -3.01 3.51 -21.77
N PRO A 78 -2.20 2.47 -22.10
CA PRO A 78 -0.77 2.48 -21.80
C PRO A 78 0.01 3.60 -22.50
N ASP A 79 -0.44 4.05 -23.68
CA ASP A 79 0.29 5.07 -24.43
C ASP A 79 0.21 6.46 -23.77
N ALA A 80 -0.82 6.71 -22.94
CA ALA A 80 -0.89 7.90 -22.12
C ALA A 80 0.19 7.92 -21.01
N PHE A 81 0.80 6.77 -20.70
CA PHE A 81 1.81 6.58 -19.68
C PHE A 81 3.19 6.25 -20.27
N HIS A 82 3.42 6.54 -21.56
CA HIS A 82 4.66 6.18 -22.25
C HIS A 82 5.91 6.65 -21.51
N PHE A 83 5.91 7.89 -20.97
CA PHE A 83 7.04 8.46 -20.21
C PHE A 83 7.41 7.62 -18.97
N TYR A 84 6.42 6.98 -18.35
CA TYR A 84 6.63 6.09 -17.20
C TYR A 84 7.08 4.69 -17.68
N LEU A 85 6.42 4.13 -18.70
CA LEU A 85 6.70 2.80 -19.21
C LEU A 85 8.08 2.71 -19.87
N ASP A 86 8.57 3.79 -20.48
CA ASP A 86 9.89 3.85 -21.11
C ASP A 86 11.04 3.57 -20.12
N THR A 87 10.83 3.86 -18.83
CA THR A 87 11.84 3.54 -17.80
C THR A 87 12.07 2.05 -17.61
N PHE A 88 11.12 1.20 -18.03
CA PHE A 88 11.18 -0.26 -17.87
C PHE A 88 11.71 -0.99 -19.11
N LYS A 89 11.87 -0.29 -20.25
CA LYS A 89 12.35 -0.87 -21.51
C LYS A 89 13.79 -1.36 -21.44
N ASN A 90 14.62 -0.73 -20.62
CA ASN A 90 16.06 -0.96 -20.56
C ASN A 90 16.48 -1.93 -19.43
N GLY A 91 15.55 -2.72 -18.91
CA GLY A 91 15.86 -3.77 -17.94
C GLY A 91 15.84 -3.30 -16.48
N MET A 92 14.68 -2.85 -16.00
CA MET A 92 14.47 -2.60 -14.58
C MET A 92 14.60 -3.91 -13.78
N PRO A 93 15.42 -3.95 -12.72
CA PRO A 93 15.49 -5.14 -11.85
C PRO A 93 14.18 -5.34 -11.07
N PRO A 94 13.92 -6.57 -10.58
CA PRO A 94 12.87 -6.79 -9.61
C PRO A 94 13.03 -5.85 -8.42
N HIS A 95 11.96 -5.17 -8.05
CA HIS A 95 11.96 -4.19 -6.97
C HIS A 95 10.62 -4.15 -6.25
N GLY A 96 10.63 -3.59 -5.08
CA GLY A 96 9.44 -3.32 -4.28
C GLY A 96 9.59 -1.99 -3.56
N GLY A 97 8.58 -1.67 -2.77
CA GLY A 97 8.62 -0.48 -1.94
C GLY A 97 7.51 -0.49 -0.91
N PHE A 98 7.71 0.28 0.13
CA PHE A 98 6.72 0.52 1.16
C PHE A 98 6.81 1.95 1.67
N ALA A 99 5.73 2.43 2.26
CA ALA A 99 5.70 3.72 2.94
C ALA A 99 5.15 3.54 4.36
N ILE A 100 5.74 4.25 5.31
CA ILE A 100 5.26 4.30 6.69
C ILE A 100 4.57 5.65 6.91
N GLY A 101 3.32 5.63 7.37
CA GLY A 101 2.60 6.83 7.78
C GLY A 101 3.16 7.35 9.10
N LEU A 102 4.02 8.39 9.05
CA LEU A 102 4.71 8.90 10.22
C LEU A 102 3.74 9.34 11.32
N GLU A 103 2.69 10.06 10.97
CA GLU A 103 1.67 10.51 11.91
C GLU A 103 0.88 9.33 12.49
N ARG A 104 0.59 8.31 11.65
CA ARG A 104 -0.15 7.12 12.09
C ARG A 104 0.66 6.30 13.09
N ILE A 105 1.93 6.02 12.80
CA ILE A 105 2.79 5.26 13.71
C ILE A 105 3.03 6.02 15.01
N THR A 106 3.22 7.36 14.93
CA THR A 106 3.35 8.22 16.11
C THR A 106 2.09 8.17 16.98
N ALA A 107 0.91 8.27 16.37
CA ALA A 107 -0.37 8.16 17.09
C ALA A 107 -0.50 6.82 17.81
N CYS A 108 -0.14 5.71 17.13
CA CYS A 108 -0.18 4.38 17.73
C CYS A 108 0.78 4.24 18.92
N PHE A 109 2.02 4.73 18.82
CA PHE A 109 3.00 4.64 19.90
C PHE A 109 2.62 5.49 21.12
N LEU A 110 2.09 6.68 20.88
CA LEU A 110 1.73 7.62 21.96
C LEU A 110 0.30 7.42 22.47
N GLY A 111 -0.50 6.53 21.85
CA GLY A 111 -1.90 6.32 22.25
C GLY A 111 -2.80 7.51 21.91
N ILE A 112 -2.46 8.32 20.91
CA ILE A 112 -3.22 9.50 20.48
C ILE A 112 -4.34 9.05 19.55
N ALA A 113 -5.58 9.43 19.86
CA ALA A 113 -6.75 9.02 19.10
C ALA A 113 -6.89 9.76 17.76
N ASN A 114 -6.47 11.02 17.70
CA ASN A 114 -6.60 11.86 16.51
C ASN A 114 -5.22 12.06 15.86
N VAL A 115 -5.01 11.44 14.72
CA VAL A 115 -3.74 11.49 13.95
C VAL A 115 -3.28 12.92 13.62
N LYS A 116 -4.21 13.89 13.53
CA LYS A 116 -3.86 15.30 13.28
C LYS A 116 -3.02 15.91 14.41
N GLU A 117 -3.12 15.40 15.62
CA GLU A 117 -2.32 15.86 16.77
C GLU A 117 -0.86 15.41 16.69
N CYS A 118 -0.55 14.50 15.76
CA CYS A 118 0.80 14.01 15.49
C CYS A 118 1.51 14.80 14.37
N SER A 119 0.92 15.88 13.87
CA SER A 119 1.51 16.77 12.86
C SER A 119 1.58 18.20 13.38
N MET A 120 2.72 18.87 13.17
CA MET A 120 2.86 20.29 13.53
C MET A 120 1.95 21.20 12.71
N PHE A 121 1.65 20.82 11.46
CA PHE A 121 0.84 21.60 10.53
C PHE A 121 -0.24 20.72 9.87
N PRO A 122 -1.22 20.24 10.68
CA PRO A 122 -2.26 19.38 10.13
C PRO A 122 -3.13 20.13 9.12
N ARG A 123 -3.42 19.46 8.00
CA ARG A 123 -4.26 19.99 6.93
C ARG A 123 -5.45 19.08 6.70
N ASP A 124 -6.58 19.70 6.41
CA ASP A 124 -7.81 19.02 5.99
C ASP A 124 -8.66 19.96 5.12
N ILE A 125 -9.87 19.53 4.77
CA ILE A 125 -10.80 20.31 3.94
C ILE A 125 -11.21 21.66 4.57
N ASN A 126 -11.07 21.80 5.88
CA ASN A 126 -11.43 23.02 6.61
C ASN A 126 -10.21 23.88 6.97
N ARG A 127 -9.01 23.29 6.87
CA ARG A 127 -7.75 23.93 7.25
C ARG A 127 -6.64 23.57 6.27
N VAL A 128 -6.32 24.47 5.35
CA VAL A 128 -5.27 24.29 4.33
C VAL A 128 -4.01 25.12 4.63
N ALA A 129 -4.09 26.09 5.52
CA ALA A 129 -2.95 26.89 6.00
C ALA A 129 -2.51 26.43 7.40
N PRO A 130 -1.24 26.63 7.76
CA PRO A 130 -0.72 26.36 9.11
C PRO A 130 -1.45 27.12 10.22
#